data_32375d77a059cda9b7aea4d6a8075350
#
_entry.id   32375d77a059cda9b7aea4d6a8075350
#
_cell.length_a   1.000
_cell.length_b   1.000
_cell.length_c   1.000
_cell.angle_alpha   90.00
_cell.angle_beta   90.00
_cell.angle_gamma   90.00
#
_symmetry.space_group_name_H-M   'P 1'
#
loop_
_entity.id
_entity.type
_entity.pdbx_description
1 polymer ?
#
loop_
_entity_poly.entity_id
_entity_poly.type
_entity_poly.pdbx_seq_one_letter_code
_entity_poly.pdbx_strand_id
1 'polypeptide(L)'
;MPSDTQSKALIHPHYGTAQIQRRKLLALLLASPVLAAPWPVSIAQGTAGEKAAATVSERFMTLSTFATGRSKLDPQLGASLLAALRESDASFAAAVDDLAADASSGKYSDVEALEAGVRGTPKHAALLALVSAWYTGSVSVNGQARFITLGDALMYQPIADGSHIPGQCAGAVNSWADLPLPALSAMPPV
;
A
#
# COMPACT_ATOMS: atom_id res chain seq x y z
N MET A 1 64.17 -19.49 -9.40
CA MET A 1 62.73 -19.57 -9.77
C MET A 1 62.04 -18.44 -9.07
N PRO A 2 61.64 -17.41 -9.76
CA PRO A 2 61.08 -16.21 -9.13
C PRO A 2 59.56 -16.35 -8.96
N SER A 3 59.09 -15.94 -7.81
CA SER A 3 57.70 -15.86 -7.39
C SER A 3 57.11 -14.53 -7.86
N ASP A 4 56.15 -14.58 -8.78
CA ASP A 4 55.38 -13.43 -9.22
C ASP A 4 54.27 -13.13 -8.18
N THR A 5 54.47 -12.05 -7.46
CA THR A 5 53.44 -11.45 -6.59
C THR A 5 52.69 -10.39 -7.39
N GLN A 6 51.55 -10.76 -7.96
CA GLN A 6 50.65 -9.81 -8.59
C GLN A 6 49.87 -9.04 -7.54
N SER A 7 50.23 -7.79 -7.36
CA SER A 7 49.53 -6.76 -6.62
C SER A 7 48.18 -6.45 -7.28
N LYS A 8 47.09 -6.86 -6.65
CA LYS A 8 45.72 -6.55 -7.08
C LYS A 8 45.40 -5.13 -6.66
N ALA A 9 45.50 -4.18 -7.60
CA ALA A 9 45.11 -2.80 -7.39
C ALA A 9 43.61 -2.70 -7.18
N LEU A 10 43.21 -2.26 -5.98
CA LEU A 10 41.84 -1.86 -5.63
C LEU A 10 41.51 -0.59 -6.38
N ILE A 11 40.64 -0.68 -7.39
CA ILE A 11 40.04 0.45 -8.09
C ILE A 11 38.94 1.00 -7.18
N HIS A 12 39.20 2.12 -6.53
CA HIS A 12 38.18 2.91 -5.87
C HIS A 12 37.43 3.73 -6.95
N PRO A 13 36.09 3.63 -7.06
CA PRO A 13 35.37 4.55 -7.91
C PRO A 13 35.34 5.94 -7.26
N HIS A 14 35.95 6.91 -7.94
CA HIS A 14 35.82 8.32 -7.60
C HIS A 14 34.39 8.77 -7.88
N TYR A 15 33.60 8.90 -6.84
CA TYR A 15 32.35 9.66 -6.90
C TYR A 15 32.68 11.14 -7.03
N GLY A 16 32.67 11.60 -8.28
CA GLY A 16 32.73 13.04 -8.57
C GLY A 16 31.47 13.70 -8.04
N THR A 17 31.60 14.46 -6.96
CA THR A 17 30.57 15.34 -6.45
C THR A 17 30.33 16.47 -7.45
N ALA A 18 29.36 16.33 -8.33
CA ALA A 18 28.83 17.43 -9.10
C ALA A 18 28.11 18.38 -8.15
N GLN A 19 28.84 19.31 -7.60
CA GLN A 19 28.30 20.47 -6.88
C GLN A 19 27.56 21.35 -7.89
N ILE A 20 26.28 21.04 -8.13
CA ILE A 20 25.40 21.92 -8.89
C ILE A 20 25.27 23.21 -8.08
N GLN A 21 25.81 24.29 -8.62
CA GLN A 21 25.75 25.60 -8.00
C GLN A 21 24.30 26.12 -7.95
N ARG A 22 23.57 25.74 -6.91
CA ARG A 22 22.18 26.19 -6.63
C ARG A 22 22.04 27.71 -6.53
N ARG A 23 23.16 28.44 -6.34
CA ARG A 23 23.17 29.90 -6.21
C ARG A 23 22.93 30.65 -7.53
N LYS A 24 23.17 30.05 -8.71
CA LYS A 24 22.97 30.71 -10.00
C LYS A 24 21.54 30.63 -10.53
N LEU A 25 20.71 29.72 -10.02
CA LEU A 25 19.30 29.58 -10.42
C LEU A 25 18.37 30.58 -9.70
N LEU A 26 18.76 31.11 -8.55
CA LEU A 26 17.95 32.09 -7.80
C LEU A 26 18.10 33.54 -8.32
N ALA A 27 19.13 33.84 -9.10
CA ALA A 27 19.37 35.21 -9.60
C ALA A 27 18.57 35.55 -10.88
N LEU A 28 17.98 34.56 -11.56
CA LEU A 28 17.23 34.77 -12.81
C LEU A 28 15.73 35.00 -12.61
N LEU A 29 15.21 34.86 -11.39
CA LEU A 29 13.77 34.99 -11.07
C LEU A 29 13.32 36.36 -10.61
N LEU A 30 14.27 37.35 -10.46
CA LEU A 30 13.97 38.68 -9.92
C LEU A 30 13.79 39.79 -10.96
N ALA A 31 13.79 39.50 -12.25
CA ALA A 31 13.70 40.50 -13.31
C ALA A 31 12.46 40.40 -14.22
N SER A 32 11.36 39.82 -13.74
CA SER A 32 10.09 39.84 -14.51
C SER A 32 9.20 40.95 -13.93
N PRO A 33 8.78 41.95 -14.73
CA PRO A 33 7.74 42.85 -14.33
C PRO A 33 6.42 42.10 -14.19
N VAL A 34 5.90 42.03 -12.96
CA VAL A 34 4.58 41.51 -12.65
C VAL A 34 3.57 42.47 -13.25
N LEU A 35 3.12 42.22 -14.48
CA LEU A 35 1.86 42.77 -14.98
C LEU A 35 0.76 42.13 -14.13
N ALA A 36 0.20 42.90 -13.21
CA ALA A 36 -0.97 42.52 -12.42
C ALA A 36 -2.21 42.46 -13.33
N ALA A 37 -2.33 41.34 -14.05
CA ALA A 37 -3.60 40.95 -14.58
C ALA A 37 -4.42 40.35 -13.42
N PRO A 38 -5.71 40.73 -13.24
CA PRO A 38 -6.55 40.05 -12.27
C PRO A 38 -6.77 38.62 -12.78
N TRP A 39 -6.01 37.71 -12.21
CA TRP A 39 -6.26 36.28 -12.43
C TRP A 39 -7.60 35.96 -11.78
N PRO A 40 -8.59 35.47 -12.53
CA PRO A 40 -9.75 34.90 -11.87
C PRO A 40 -9.23 33.79 -10.97
N VAL A 41 -9.35 34.00 -9.66
CA VAL A 41 -9.21 32.88 -8.70
C VAL A 41 -10.38 31.97 -9.01
N SER A 42 -10.18 31.04 -9.94
CA SER A 42 -11.07 29.90 -10.07
C SER A 42 -10.93 29.13 -8.76
N ILE A 43 -11.84 29.42 -7.84
CA ILE A 43 -12.13 28.54 -6.70
C ILE A 43 -12.48 27.23 -7.36
N ALA A 44 -11.58 26.28 -7.29
CA ALA A 44 -11.71 24.99 -7.91
C ALA A 44 -13.03 24.38 -7.41
N GLN A 45 -14.01 24.37 -8.29
CA GLN A 45 -15.14 23.47 -8.21
C GLN A 45 -14.51 22.09 -8.08
N GLY A 46 -14.71 21.40 -6.96
CA GLY A 46 -14.31 20.01 -6.80
C GLY A 46 -14.75 19.28 -8.07
N THR A 47 -13.77 18.84 -8.83
CA THR A 47 -14.01 18.39 -10.19
C THR A 47 -14.93 17.17 -10.13
N ALA A 48 -15.79 17.00 -11.13
CA ALA A 48 -16.65 15.82 -11.24
C ALA A 48 -15.85 14.51 -11.03
N GLY A 49 -14.56 14.51 -11.36
CA GLY A 49 -13.64 13.42 -11.11
C GLY A 49 -13.35 13.14 -9.63
N GLU A 50 -13.22 14.17 -8.79
CA GLU A 50 -12.97 13.99 -7.35
C GLU A 50 -14.20 13.42 -6.64
N LYS A 51 -15.38 13.90 -7.01
CA LYS A 51 -16.64 13.37 -6.50
C LYS A 51 -16.88 11.92 -6.95
N ALA A 52 -16.56 11.59 -8.20
CA ALA A 52 -16.63 10.21 -8.69
C ALA A 52 -15.65 9.29 -7.97
N ALA A 53 -14.41 9.75 -7.70
CA ALA A 53 -13.42 9.00 -6.97
C ALA A 53 -13.85 8.73 -5.50
N ALA A 54 -14.44 9.72 -4.84
CA ALA A 54 -14.99 9.56 -3.47
C ALA A 54 -16.12 8.51 -3.47
N THR A 55 -17.02 8.54 -4.45
CA THR A 55 -18.12 7.57 -4.56
C THR A 55 -17.60 6.15 -4.79
N VAL A 56 -16.58 5.95 -5.64
CA VAL A 56 -15.96 4.61 -5.82
C VAL A 56 -15.29 4.13 -4.53
N SER A 57 -14.63 5.02 -3.79
CA SER A 57 -14.02 4.69 -2.50
C SER A 57 -15.07 4.25 -1.47
N GLU A 58 -16.19 4.93 -1.37
CA GLU A 58 -17.29 4.57 -0.47
C GLU A 58 -17.89 3.21 -0.83
N ARG A 59 -18.13 2.95 -2.12
CA ARG A 59 -18.63 1.65 -2.60
C ARG A 59 -17.64 0.53 -2.34
N PHE A 60 -16.34 0.79 -2.54
CA PHE A 60 -15.30 -0.16 -2.23
C PHE A 60 -15.29 -0.52 -0.74
N MET A 61 -15.42 0.45 0.17
CA MET A 61 -15.47 0.20 1.61
C MET A 61 -16.73 -0.57 2.01
N THR A 62 -17.88 -0.25 1.42
CA THR A 62 -19.14 -0.98 1.65
C THR A 62 -19.01 -2.44 1.22
N LEU A 63 -18.51 -2.67 0.00
CA LEU A 63 -18.25 -4.02 -0.50
C LEU A 63 -17.22 -4.76 0.36
N SER A 64 -16.15 -4.08 0.78
CA SER A 64 -15.10 -4.66 1.64
C SER A 64 -15.65 -5.11 2.98
N THR A 65 -16.52 -4.31 3.61
CA THR A 65 -17.19 -4.64 4.85
C THR A 65 -18.08 -5.88 4.69
N PHE A 66 -18.84 -5.95 3.59
CA PHE A 66 -19.67 -7.10 3.27
C PHE A 66 -18.82 -8.36 3.00
N ALA A 67 -17.79 -8.23 2.16
CA ALA A 67 -16.96 -9.35 1.73
C ALA A 67 -16.05 -9.92 2.82
N THR A 68 -15.60 -9.09 3.77
CA THR A 68 -14.73 -9.55 4.86
C THR A 68 -15.49 -9.87 6.15
N GLY A 69 -16.77 -9.49 6.25
CA GLY A 69 -17.56 -9.59 7.47
C GLY A 69 -17.05 -8.69 8.62
N ARG A 70 -16.20 -7.71 8.32
CA ARG A 70 -15.58 -6.81 9.31
C ARG A 70 -16.21 -5.44 9.25
N SER A 71 -16.80 -5.00 10.38
CA SER A 71 -17.44 -3.68 10.48
C SER A 71 -16.46 -2.51 10.65
N LYS A 72 -15.22 -2.80 11.05
CA LYS A 72 -14.18 -1.79 11.30
C LYS A 72 -12.98 -2.08 10.39
N LEU A 73 -13.00 -1.50 9.22
CA LEU A 73 -11.87 -1.49 8.29
C LEU A 73 -11.26 -0.10 8.25
N ASP A 74 -9.93 0.00 8.16
CA ASP A 74 -9.24 1.29 8.04
C ASP A 74 -9.50 1.90 6.66
N PRO A 75 -10.12 3.11 6.57
CA PRO A 75 -10.40 3.76 5.30
C PRO A 75 -9.13 4.17 4.54
N GLN A 76 -8.04 4.49 5.23
CA GLN A 76 -6.77 4.88 4.58
C GLN A 76 -6.11 3.67 3.94
N LEU A 77 -6.10 2.53 4.65
CA LEU A 77 -5.66 1.27 4.08
C LEU A 77 -6.54 0.89 2.89
N GLY A 78 -7.88 1.03 3.03
CA GLY A 78 -8.83 0.78 1.95
C GLY A 78 -8.53 1.61 0.69
N ALA A 79 -8.24 2.90 0.85
CA ALA A 79 -7.87 3.77 -0.27
C ALA A 79 -6.57 3.30 -0.96
N SER A 80 -5.59 2.88 -0.17
CA SER A 80 -4.30 2.37 -0.68
C SER A 80 -4.46 1.05 -1.44
N LEU A 81 -5.27 0.13 -0.92
CA LEU A 81 -5.61 -1.14 -1.57
C LEU A 81 -6.38 -0.90 -2.87
N LEU A 82 -7.37 -0.01 -2.86
CA LEU A 82 -8.15 0.35 -4.04
C LEU A 82 -7.24 0.93 -5.15
N ALA A 83 -6.32 1.82 -4.79
CA ALA A 83 -5.37 2.40 -5.74
C ALA A 83 -4.50 1.31 -6.40
N ALA A 84 -3.98 0.37 -5.62
CA ALA A 84 -3.16 -0.73 -6.11
C ALA A 84 -3.97 -1.71 -6.99
N LEU A 85 -5.21 -2.02 -6.61
CA LEU A 85 -6.10 -2.90 -7.38
C LEU A 85 -6.49 -2.28 -8.72
N ARG A 86 -6.72 -0.96 -8.76
CA ARG A 86 -6.99 -0.23 -10.02
C ARG A 86 -5.77 -0.15 -10.95
N GLU A 87 -4.57 -0.13 -10.38
CA GLU A 87 -3.33 -0.21 -11.15
C GLU A 87 -3.11 -1.61 -11.72
N SER A 88 -3.51 -2.63 -10.96
CA SER A 88 -3.44 -4.04 -11.40
C SER A 88 -4.45 -4.35 -12.52
N ASP A 89 -5.66 -3.81 -12.43
CA ASP A 89 -6.74 -4.02 -13.39
C ASP A 89 -7.55 -2.74 -13.58
N ALA A 90 -7.48 -2.14 -14.77
CA ALA A 90 -8.21 -0.93 -15.10
C ALA A 90 -9.74 -1.09 -15.05
N SER A 91 -10.26 -2.31 -15.20
CA SER A 91 -11.71 -2.61 -15.12
C SER A 91 -12.19 -2.79 -13.67
N PHE A 92 -11.27 -2.85 -12.69
CA PHE A 92 -11.59 -3.14 -11.30
C PHE A 92 -12.61 -2.16 -10.71
N ALA A 93 -12.51 -0.87 -11.03
CA ALA A 93 -13.44 0.14 -10.52
C ALA A 93 -14.88 -0.10 -10.94
N ALA A 94 -15.09 -0.47 -12.21
CA ALA A 94 -16.43 -0.81 -12.71
C ALA A 94 -16.97 -2.10 -12.07
N ALA A 95 -16.10 -3.10 -11.88
CA ALA A 95 -16.47 -4.33 -11.20
C ALA A 95 -16.86 -4.09 -9.72
N VAL A 96 -16.18 -3.17 -9.02
CA VAL A 96 -16.53 -2.75 -7.65
C VAL A 96 -17.91 -2.11 -7.60
N ASP A 97 -18.24 -1.24 -8.55
CA ASP A 97 -19.55 -0.59 -8.61
C ASP A 97 -20.68 -1.61 -8.77
N ASP A 98 -20.50 -2.56 -9.66
CA ASP A 98 -21.46 -3.63 -9.89
C ASP A 98 -21.59 -4.57 -8.68
N LEU A 99 -20.46 -5.00 -8.09
CA LEU A 99 -20.45 -5.87 -6.91
C LEU A 99 -21.05 -5.19 -5.69
N ALA A 100 -20.78 -3.90 -5.48
CA ALA A 100 -21.36 -3.14 -4.38
C ALA A 100 -22.89 -3.00 -4.54
N ALA A 101 -23.36 -2.79 -5.77
CA ALA A 101 -24.79 -2.79 -6.06
C ALA A 101 -25.42 -4.17 -5.80
N ASP A 102 -24.77 -5.24 -6.24
CA ASP A 102 -25.21 -6.61 -5.99
C ASP A 102 -25.27 -6.92 -4.48
N ALA A 103 -24.24 -6.56 -3.70
CA ALA A 103 -24.19 -6.74 -2.24
C ALA A 103 -25.27 -5.93 -1.52
N SER A 104 -25.55 -4.69 -1.98
CA SER A 104 -26.53 -3.79 -1.36
C SER A 104 -27.98 -4.12 -1.75
N SER A 105 -28.19 -4.94 -2.77
CA SER A 105 -29.54 -5.25 -3.30
C SER A 105 -30.37 -6.14 -2.37
N GLY A 106 -29.76 -6.73 -1.34
CA GLY A 106 -30.39 -7.75 -0.48
C GLY A 106 -30.61 -9.10 -1.19
N LYS A 107 -30.10 -9.28 -2.41
CA LYS A 107 -30.20 -10.52 -3.17
C LYS A 107 -29.34 -11.63 -2.56
N TYR A 108 -28.23 -11.26 -1.94
CA TYR A 108 -27.27 -12.17 -1.34
C TYR A 108 -27.22 -11.97 0.16
N SER A 109 -27.33 -13.06 0.91
CA SER A 109 -27.30 -13.03 2.39
C SER A 109 -25.90 -12.80 2.95
N ASP A 110 -24.91 -13.30 2.24
CA ASP A 110 -23.50 -13.35 2.66
C ASP A 110 -22.57 -13.34 1.45
N VAL A 111 -21.27 -13.32 1.70
CA VAL A 111 -20.25 -13.25 0.66
C VAL A 111 -20.18 -14.56 -0.14
N GLU A 112 -20.46 -15.68 0.48
CA GLU A 112 -20.45 -17.00 -0.16
C GLU A 112 -21.57 -17.10 -1.21
N ALA A 113 -22.77 -16.59 -0.89
CA ALA A 113 -23.87 -16.50 -1.82
C ALA A 113 -23.56 -15.54 -2.99
N LEU A 114 -22.93 -14.39 -2.68
CA LEU A 114 -22.48 -13.45 -3.71
C LEU A 114 -21.43 -14.09 -4.61
N GLU A 115 -20.41 -14.74 -4.04
CA GLU A 115 -19.35 -15.44 -4.79
C GLU A 115 -19.95 -16.49 -5.75
N ALA A 116 -20.85 -17.33 -5.22
CA ALA A 116 -21.52 -18.34 -6.04
C ALA A 116 -22.32 -17.70 -7.19
N GLY A 117 -22.97 -16.57 -6.94
CA GLY A 117 -23.77 -15.85 -7.93
C GLY A 117 -22.96 -15.17 -9.02
N VAL A 118 -21.71 -14.80 -8.75
CA VAL A 118 -20.83 -14.13 -9.73
C VAL A 118 -19.79 -15.06 -10.33
N ARG A 119 -19.75 -16.33 -9.92
CA ARG A 119 -18.80 -17.34 -10.40
C ARG A 119 -18.86 -17.47 -11.92
N GLY A 120 -17.69 -17.49 -12.55
CA GLY A 120 -17.58 -17.56 -14.01
C GLY A 120 -17.77 -16.21 -14.72
N THR A 121 -17.94 -15.12 -13.98
CA THR A 121 -17.98 -13.76 -14.52
C THR A 121 -16.69 -12.98 -14.19
N PRO A 122 -16.38 -11.88 -14.89
CA PRO A 122 -15.25 -11.02 -14.52
C PRO A 122 -15.35 -10.46 -13.09
N LYS A 123 -16.55 -10.28 -12.56
CA LYS A 123 -16.79 -9.83 -11.17
C LYS A 123 -16.21 -10.79 -10.13
N HIS A 124 -16.18 -12.08 -10.42
CA HIS A 124 -15.62 -13.09 -9.52
C HIS A 124 -14.13 -12.85 -9.26
N ALA A 125 -13.36 -12.59 -10.32
CA ALA A 125 -11.94 -12.29 -10.19
C ALA A 125 -11.70 -11.01 -9.35
N ALA A 126 -12.53 -9.98 -9.56
CA ALA A 126 -12.44 -8.73 -8.79
C ALA A 126 -12.80 -8.94 -7.30
N LEU A 127 -13.82 -9.74 -6.99
CA LEU A 127 -14.19 -10.10 -5.61
C LEU A 127 -13.05 -10.83 -4.91
N LEU A 128 -12.46 -11.83 -5.57
CA LEU A 128 -11.32 -12.58 -5.02
C LEU A 128 -10.09 -11.69 -4.81
N ALA A 129 -9.81 -10.79 -5.76
CA ALA A 129 -8.70 -9.84 -5.64
C ALA A 129 -8.90 -8.90 -4.44
N LEU A 130 -10.13 -8.39 -4.23
CA LEU A 130 -10.47 -7.55 -3.09
C LEU A 130 -10.26 -8.29 -1.76
N VAL A 131 -10.82 -9.48 -1.62
CA VAL A 131 -10.69 -10.29 -0.40
C VAL A 131 -9.22 -10.63 -0.15
N SER A 132 -8.51 -11.10 -1.17
CA SER A 132 -7.08 -11.40 -1.06
C SER A 132 -6.28 -10.18 -0.60
N ALA A 133 -6.53 -9.00 -1.17
CA ALA A 133 -5.83 -7.77 -0.81
C ALA A 133 -6.02 -7.40 0.67
N TRP A 134 -7.23 -7.51 1.21
CA TRP A 134 -7.49 -7.26 2.61
C TRP A 134 -6.84 -8.30 3.53
N TYR A 135 -6.89 -9.59 3.18
CA TYR A 135 -6.34 -10.64 4.04
C TYR A 135 -4.82 -10.69 4.00
N THR A 136 -4.19 -10.50 2.85
CA THR A 136 -2.73 -10.60 2.71
C THR A 136 -1.99 -9.26 2.85
N GLY A 137 -2.71 -8.13 2.75
CA GLY A 137 -2.10 -6.80 2.70
C GLY A 137 -1.29 -6.54 1.44
N SER A 138 -1.47 -7.34 0.38
CA SER A 138 -0.70 -7.25 -0.86
C SER A 138 -1.58 -7.36 -2.10
N VAL A 139 -1.11 -6.76 -3.20
CA VAL A 139 -1.76 -6.79 -4.51
C VAL A 139 -0.72 -7.19 -5.57
N SER A 140 -1.11 -8.05 -6.50
CA SER A 140 -0.26 -8.37 -7.65
C SER A 140 -0.39 -7.27 -8.71
N VAL A 141 0.68 -6.54 -8.96
CA VAL A 141 0.75 -5.49 -9.99
C VAL A 141 1.81 -5.91 -11.00
N ASN A 142 1.43 -6.03 -12.27
CA ASN A 142 2.32 -6.49 -13.34
C ASN A 142 3.01 -7.84 -13.03
N GLY A 143 2.30 -8.75 -12.39
CA GLY A 143 2.83 -10.07 -12.02
C GLY A 143 3.77 -10.08 -10.81
N GLN A 144 3.96 -8.95 -10.14
CA GLN A 144 4.77 -8.83 -8.92
C GLN A 144 3.89 -8.50 -7.72
N ALA A 145 4.13 -9.18 -6.60
CA ALA A 145 3.45 -8.85 -5.35
C ALA A 145 3.97 -7.52 -4.81
N ARG A 146 3.06 -6.57 -4.62
CA ARG A 146 3.32 -5.30 -3.95
C ARG A 146 2.64 -5.30 -2.58
N PHE A 147 3.42 -5.21 -1.53
CA PHE A 147 2.92 -5.10 -0.17
C PHE A 147 2.47 -3.66 0.11
N ILE A 148 1.22 -3.52 0.55
CA ILE A 148 0.60 -2.25 0.95
C ILE A 148 0.70 -2.11 2.47
N THR A 149 0.39 -3.20 3.17
CA THR A 149 0.58 -3.32 4.62
C THR A 149 0.99 -4.75 4.95
N LEU A 150 1.69 -4.92 6.07
CA LEU A 150 1.93 -6.23 6.64
C LEU A 150 1.21 -6.35 8.00
N GLY A 151 1.33 -5.31 8.83
CA GLY A 151 0.79 -5.32 10.19
C GLY A 151 -0.73 -5.34 10.28
N ASP A 152 -1.40 -4.66 9.34
CA ASP A 152 -2.84 -4.48 9.36
C ASP A 152 -3.59 -5.49 8.48
N ALA A 153 -2.87 -6.45 7.89
CA ALA A 153 -3.48 -7.51 7.09
C ALA A 153 -4.40 -8.37 7.97
N LEU A 154 -5.62 -8.62 7.49
CA LEU A 154 -6.66 -9.27 8.29
C LEU A 154 -6.28 -10.69 8.74
N MET A 155 -5.39 -11.37 8.01
CA MET A 155 -4.93 -12.72 8.38
C MET A 155 -4.13 -12.75 9.69
N TYR A 156 -3.56 -11.61 10.13
CA TYR A 156 -2.80 -11.54 11.37
C TYR A 156 -3.64 -11.09 12.57
N GLN A 157 -4.81 -10.54 12.37
CA GLN A 157 -5.68 -10.07 13.46
C GLN A 157 -6.01 -11.16 14.50
N PRO A 158 -6.26 -12.43 14.11
CA PRO A 158 -6.56 -13.48 15.09
C PRO A 158 -5.41 -13.82 16.04
N ILE A 159 -4.18 -13.44 15.69
CA ILE A 159 -2.97 -13.76 16.50
C ILE A 159 -2.29 -12.51 17.06
N ALA A 160 -2.90 -11.32 16.88
CA ALA A 160 -2.28 -10.04 17.23
C ALA A 160 -2.01 -9.87 18.74
N ASP A 161 -2.74 -10.58 19.59
CA ASP A 161 -2.62 -10.55 21.04
C ASP A 161 -1.59 -11.55 21.61
N GLY A 162 -1.19 -12.54 20.83
CA GLY A 162 -0.32 -13.62 21.31
C GLY A 162 0.92 -13.89 20.47
N SER A 163 1.04 -13.33 19.29
CA SER A 163 2.17 -13.63 18.41
C SER A 163 2.62 -12.40 17.63
N HIS A 164 3.91 -12.38 17.30
CA HIS A 164 4.48 -11.36 16.44
C HIS A 164 4.23 -11.71 14.98
N ILE A 165 3.92 -10.68 14.19
CA ILE A 165 3.75 -10.83 12.76
C ILE A 165 5.08 -11.26 12.14
N PRO A 166 5.12 -12.28 11.28
CA PRO A 166 6.34 -12.71 10.61
C PRO A 166 7.03 -11.54 9.89
N GLY A 167 8.33 -11.38 10.12
CA GLY A 167 9.11 -10.28 9.54
C GLY A 167 9.09 -8.98 10.33
N GLN A 168 8.31 -8.86 11.40
CA GLN A 168 8.44 -7.78 12.37
C GLN A 168 9.32 -8.22 13.52
N CYS A 169 10.34 -7.40 13.84
CA CYS A 169 11.16 -7.62 15.02
C CYS A 169 10.32 -7.34 16.28
N ALA A 170 10.38 -8.26 17.25
CA ALA A 170 9.82 -8.03 18.57
C ALA A 170 10.66 -6.95 19.27
N GLY A 171 10.08 -5.77 19.48
CA GLY A 171 10.73 -4.69 20.19
C GLY A 171 10.79 -3.36 19.43
N ALA A 172 11.22 -2.32 20.14
CA ALA A 172 11.44 -0.99 19.53
C ALA A 172 12.61 -1.05 18.52
N VAL A 173 12.69 -0.02 17.67
CA VAL A 173 13.82 0.16 16.76
C VAL A 173 15.12 0.12 17.58
N ASN A 174 16.08 -0.73 17.18
CA ASN A 174 17.34 -1.03 17.89
C ASN A 174 17.20 -1.88 19.17
N SER A 175 16.08 -2.52 19.44
CA SER A 175 15.95 -3.43 20.58
C SER A 175 17.00 -4.57 20.60
N TRP A 176 17.55 -4.91 19.45
CA TRP A 176 18.66 -5.84 19.30
C TRP A 176 20.01 -5.28 19.82
N ALA A 177 20.15 -3.96 19.98
CA ALA A 177 21.31 -3.31 20.57
C ALA A 177 21.20 -3.22 22.09
N ASP A 178 20.00 -3.39 22.64
CA ASP A 178 19.74 -3.40 24.06
C ASP A 178 19.87 -4.83 24.60
N LEU A 179 20.90 -5.05 25.37
CA LEU A 179 21.16 -6.11 26.34
C LEU A 179 20.91 -7.57 25.98
N PRO A 180 21.90 -8.39 26.33
CA PRO A 180 21.76 -9.84 26.27
C PRO A 180 20.56 -10.31 27.10
N LEU A 181 19.83 -11.25 26.56
CA LEU A 181 18.89 -12.07 27.31
C LEU A 181 19.53 -12.50 28.62
N PRO A 182 18.80 -12.51 29.75
CA PRO A 182 19.31 -13.01 31.00
C PRO A 182 19.92 -14.38 30.74
N ALA A 183 21.10 -14.60 31.32
CA ALA A 183 21.80 -15.85 31.15
C ALA A 183 20.87 -17.03 31.46
N LEU A 184 20.94 -18.08 30.66
CA LEU A 184 20.13 -19.31 30.82
C LEU A 184 20.11 -19.85 32.26
N SER A 185 21.12 -19.51 33.05
CA SER A 185 21.22 -19.85 34.49
C SER A 185 20.17 -19.13 35.37
N ALA A 186 19.49 -18.10 34.84
CA ALA A 186 18.42 -17.38 35.55
C ALA A 186 17.01 -17.92 35.23
N MET A 187 16.90 -18.92 34.38
CA MET A 187 15.62 -19.59 34.14
C MET A 187 15.33 -20.60 35.26
N PRO A 188 14.13 -20.55 35.86
CA PRO A 188 13.73 -21.58 36.82
C PRO A 188 13.73 -22.95 36.13
N PRO A 189 14.10 -24.03 36.82
CA PRO A 189 14.01 -25.38 36.28
C PRO A 189 12.53 -25.69 35.96
N VAL A 190 12.30 -26.32 34.79
CA VAL A 190 10.98 -26.78 34.35
C VAL A 190 10.50 -27.91 35.25
#